data_ca46fa92d733e258886847085995458b
#
_entry.id   ca46fa92d733e258886847085995458b
#
_cell.length_a   1.000
_cell.length_b   1.000
_cell.length_c   1.000
_cell.angle_alpha   90.00
_cell.angle_beta   90.00
_cell.angle_gamma   90.00
#
_symmetry.space_group_name_H-M   'P 1'
#
loop_
_entity.id
_entity.type
_entity.pdbx_description
1 polymer ?
#
loop_
_entity_poly.entity_id
_entity_poly.type
_entity_poly.pdbx_seq_one_letter_code
_entity_poly.pdbx_strand_id
1 'polypeptide(L)'
;MPEEESEGWAYNAEKRHIRETVELGDSYLFIWGDGAHGKLGQNSEDSMNVPFIVAATIKIPIRMCALGHDHTVLLTVEGYALSCGSNAYGQLGTGDLDDSRLNLTLVQGANDLKAVASGHFHCLALTGSGKVLSWGGGSWGKLGLSSDANVKSPRVIASLQCSNVELITCGAHHSAAITVAGDVWTWGKGLRGQLGHNTVKEEYSPRICALLRKAGADKIR
;
A
#
# COMPACT_ATOMS: atom_id res chain seq x y z
N MET A 1 -43.66 -13.22 10.08
CA MET A 1 -43.38 -12.13 9.19
C MET A 1 -43.82 -10.85 9.90
N PRO A 2 -42.97 -9.96 10.35
CA PRO A 2 -42.12 -9.07 9.56
C PRO A 2 -40.75 -8.77 10.27
N GLU A 3 -39.65 -9.19 9.75
CA GLU A 3 -38.30 -8.82 10.28
C GLU A 3 -37.34 -8.23 9.22
N GLU A 4 -37.82 -8.02 7.98
CA GLU A 4 -36.94 -7.51 6.89
C GLU A 4 -36.94 -5.97 6.72
N GLU A 5 -37.72 -5.21 7.50
CA GLU A 5 -37.82 -3.74 7.32
C GLU A 5 -36.84 -2.91 8.20
N SER A 6 -36.16 -3.51 9.20
CA SER A 6 -35.35 -2.74 10.15
C SER A 6 -33.96 -2.38 9.64
N GLU A 7 -33.34 -3.22 8.80
CA GLU A 7 -31.98 -2.97 8.27
C GLU A 7 -31.95 -1.93 7.15
N GLY A 8 -33.03 -1.83 6.36
CA GLY A 8 -33.14 -0.83 5.31
C GLY A 8 -33.20 0.64 5.80
N TRP A 9 -33.61 0.83 7.04
CA TRP A 9 -33.79 2.18 7.64
C TRP A 9 -32.48 2.83 8.05
N ALA A 10 -31.56 2.08 8.66
CA ALA A 10 -30.24 2.60 9.08
C ALA A 10 -29.44 3.05 7.86
N TYR A 11 -29.38 2.23 6.84
CA TYR A 11 -28.67 2.54 5.59
C TYR A 11 -29.24 3.76 4.86
N ASN A 12 -30.56 3.93 4.86
CA ASN A 12 -31.21 5.10 4.23
C ASN A 12 -31.07 6.39 5.07
N ALA A 13 -31.01 6.27 6.40
CA ALA A 13 -30.81 7.44 7.29
C ALA A 13 -29.39 8.00 7.14
N GLU A 14 -28.37 7.15 7.09
CA GLU A 14 -26.98 7.58 6.85
C GLU A 14 -26.80 8.21 5.47
N LYS A 15 -27.40 7.61 4.42
CA LYS A 15 -27.39 8.21 3.07
C LYS A 15 -28.05 9.58 3.01
N ARG A 16 -29.13 9.80 3.77
CA ARG A 16 -29.78 11.13 3.83
C ARG A 16 -28.89 12.14 4.55
N HIS A 17 -28.27 11.73 5.66
CA HIS A 17 -27.37 12.61 6.42
C HIS A 17 -26.14 13.00 5.59
N ILE A 18 -25.56 12.06 4.82
CA ILE A 18 -24.46 12.30 3.89
C ILE A 18 -24.85 13.30 2.80
N ARG A 19 -26.06 13.20 2.23
CA ARG A 19 -26.52 14.11 1.17
C ARG A 19 -26.78 15.53 1.66
N GLU A 20 -27.15 15.69 2.93
CA GLU A 20 -27.46 17.00 3.51
C GLU A 20 -26.22 17.76 4.02
N THR A 21 -25.08 17.06 4.22
CA THR A 21 -23.85 17.66 4.75
C THR A 21 -22.69 17.72 3.76
N VAL A 22 -22.88 17.23 2.53
CA VAL A 22 -21.83 17.25 1.49
C VAL A 22 -21.71 18.66 0.95
N GLU A 23 -20.68 19.39 1.36
CA GLU A 23 -20.25 20.60 0.67
C GLU A 23 -19.56 20.22 -0.65
N LEU A 24 -19.82 21.00 -1.71
CA LEU A 24 -19.14 20.81 -3.00
C LEU A 24 -17.63 20.98 -2.82
N GLY A 25 -16.89 19.87 -2.82
CA GLY A 25 -15.43 19.84 -2.61
C GLY A 25 -14.94 18.77 -1.66
N ASP A 26 -15.81 18.13 -0.88
CA ASP A 26 -15.42 17.03 0.01
C ASP A 26 -15.11 15.74 -0.80
N SER A 27 -14.01 15.09 -0.44
CA SER A 27 -13.62 13.79 -0.98
C SER A 27 -14.08 12.70 -0.02
N TYR A 28 -14.73 11.65 -0.53
CA TYR A 28 -15.17 10.51 0.25
C TYR A 28 -14.46 9.25 -0.18
N LEU A 29 -13.89 8.53 0.80
CA LEU A 29 -13.35 7.20 0.60
C LEU A 29 -14.38 6.17 1.05
N PHE A 30 -14.73 5.25 0.15
CA PHE A 30 -15.58 4.10 0.46
C PHE A 30 -14.73 2.84 0.54
N ILE A 31 -15.04 1.99 1.52
CA ILE A 31 -14.38 0.71 1.72
C ILE A 31 -15.42 -0.36 2.03
N TRP A 32 -15.15 -1.61 1.66
CA TRP A 32 -15.99 -2.77 1.94
C TRP A 32 -15.16 -4.05 1.83
N GLY A 33 -15.74 -5.19 2.23
CA GLY A 33 -15.12 -6.49 2.21
C GLY A 33 -14.78 -7.01 3.60
N ASP A 34 -13.78 -7.86 3.69
CA ASP A 34 -13.33 -8.48 4.93
C ASP A 34 -12.67 -7.44 5.87
N GLY A 35 -13.16 -7.38 7.12
CA GLY A 35 -12.74 -6.44 8.15
C GLY A 35 -11.67 -6.96 9.11
N ALA A 36 -11.23 -8.21 8.96
CA ALA A 36 -10.26 -8.84 9.86
C ALA A 36 -9.03 -7.94 10.09
N HIS A 37 -8.55 -7.93 11.34
CA HIS A 37 -7.44 -7.09 11.81
C HIS A 37 -7.69 -5.57 11.71
N GLY A 38 -8.90 -5.13 11.38
CA GLY A 38 -9.23 -3.71 11.23
C GLY A 38 -8.76 -3.09 9.91
N LYS A 39 -8.49 -3.89 8.87
CA LYS A 39 -7.98 -3.41 7.58
C LYS A 39 -8.93 -2.49 6.82
N LEU A 40 -10.20 -2.37 7.26
CA LEU A 40 -11.16 -1.40 6.75
C LEU A 40 -11.06 -0.02 7.45
N GLY A 41 -10.30 0.11 8.53
CA GLY A 41 -10.08 1.39 9.23
C GLY A 41 -11.33 1.98 9.89
N GLN A 42 -12.28 1.13 10.30
CA GLN A 42 -13.59 1.51 10.85
C GLN A 42 -13.67 1.38 12.39
N ASN A 43 -12.54 1.29 13.07
CA ASN A 43 -12.46 1.03 14.51
C ASN A 43 -13.11 -0.32 14.92
N SER A 44 -13.24 -1.25 14.00
CA SER A 44 -13.75 -2.62 14.23
C SER A 44 -13.07 -3.61 13.29
N GLU A 45 -13.29 -4.90 13.56
CA GLU A 45 -12.90 -6.01 12.68
C GLU A 45 -14.10 -6.55 11.89
N ASP A 46 -15.23 -5.86 11.93
CA ASP A 46 -16.43 -6.27 11.22
C ASP A 46 -16.23 -6.17 9.70
N SER A 47 -16.72 -7.19 9.01
CA SER A 47 -16.74 -7.20 7.54
C SER A 47 -17.92 -6.40 7.02
N MET A 48 -17.72 -5.63 5.96
CA MET A 48 -18.74 -4.81 5.33
C MET A 48 -19.12 -5.40 3.97
N ASN A 49 -20.38 -5.78 3.79
CA ASN A 49 -20.90 -6.34 2.54
C ASN A 49 -21.44 -5.27 1.56
N VAL A 50 -21.41 -4.01 1.97
CA VAL A 50 -21.78 -2.83 1.16
C VAL A 50 -20.72 -1.75 1.30
N PRO A 51 -20.55 -0.85 0.31
CA PRO A 51 -19.64 0.28 0.43
C PRO A 51 -19.97 1.16 1.64
N PHE A 52 -19.00 1.41 2.50
CA PHE A 52 -19.11 2.21 3.72
C PHE A 52 -18.10 3.35 3.70
N ILE A 53 -18.47 4.53 4.20
CA ILE A 53 -17.59 5.71 4.24
C ILE A 53 -16.58 5.57 5.37
N VAL A 54 -15.29 5.78 5.06
CA VAL A 54 -14.24 5.89 6.07
C VAL A 54 -14.33 7.27 6.71
N ALA A 55 -15.03 7.38 7.84
CA ALA A 55 -15.31 8.64 8.51
C ALA A 55 -14.05 9.46 8.82
N ALA A 56 -12.94 8.80 9.16
CA ALA A 56 -11.65 9.43 9.44
C ALA A 56 -11.06 10.19 8.24
N THR A 57 -11.56 9.96 7.01
CA THR A 57 -11.03 10.60 5.79
C THR A 57 -11.92 11.72 5.24
N ILE A 58 -13.05 12.03 5.88
CA ILE A 58 -14.02 13.03 5.37
C ILE A 58 -13.36 14.41 5.12
N LYS A 59 -12.33 14.77 5.91
CA LYS A 59 -11.57 16.03 5.76
C LYS A 59 -10.12 15.82 5.33
N ILE A 60 -9.78 14.60 4.92
CA ILE A 60 -8.42 14.23 4.50
C ILE A 60 -8.51 13.77 3.03
N PRO A 61 -8.17 14.61 2.05
CA PRO A 61 -8.22 14.24 0.65
C PRO A 61 -7.25 13.08 0.37
N ILE A 62 -7.78 11.96 -0.09
CA ILE A 62 -7.01 10.76 -0.43
C ILE A 62 -6.71 10.75 -1.92
N ARG A 63 -5.42 10.63 -2.24
CA ARG A 63 -4.90 10.56 -3.61
C ARG A 63 -4.87 9.14 -4.15
N MET A 64 -4.50 8.16 -3.30
CA MET A 64 -4.25 6.78 -3.71
C MET A 64 -4.49 5.82 -2.55
N CYS A 65 -4.95 4.61 -2.86
CA CYS A 65 -5.06 3.49 -1.93
C CYS A 65 -4.18 2.34 -2.41
N ALA A 66 -3.50 1.67 -1.48
CA ALA A 66 -2.80 0.41 -1.72
C ALA A 66 -3.28 -0.62 -0.71
N LEU A 67 -3.79 -1.75 -1.21
CA LEU A 67 -4.40 -2.80 -0.39
C LEU A 67 -3.44 -3.99 -0.33
N GLY A 68 -3.02 -4.35 0.88
CA GLY A 68 -2.26 -5.56 1.16
C GLY A 68 -3.19 -6.75 1.45
N HIS A 69 -2.64 -7.85 1.97
CA HIS A 69 -3.45 -9.01 2.38
C HIS A 69 -4.32 -8.68 3.60
N ASP A 70 -3.71 -8.12 4.66
CA ASP A 70 -4.37 -7.81 5.92
C ASP A 70 -4.11 -6.37 6.39
N HIS A 71 -3.77 -5.47 5.48
CA HIS A 71 -3.54 -4.06 5.79
C HIS A 71 -3.91 -3.17 4.61
N THR A 72 -4.19 -1.91 4.93
CA THR A 72 -4.49 -0.85 3.97
C THR A 72 -3.54 0.31 4.18
N VAL A 73 -3.04 0.89 3.09
CA VAL A 73 -2.26 2.12 3.09
C VAL A 73 -2.95 3.15 2.20
N LEU A 74 -3.21 4.32 2.75
CA LEU A 74 -3.77 5.46 2.04
C LEU A 74 -2.70 6.54 1.87
N LEU A 75 -2.63 7.13 0.69
CA LEU A 75 -1.80 8.29 0.42
C LEU A 75 -2.68 9.54 0.35
N THR A 76 -2.40 10.54 1.17
CA THR A 76 -3.08 11.82 1.14
C THR A 76 -2.58 12.70 -0.01
N VAL A 77 -3.36 13.71 -0.39
CA VAL A 77 -2.96 14.70 -1.42
C VAL A 77 -1.72 15.48 -0.96
N GLU A 78 -1.58 15.72 0.35
CA GLU A 78 -0.42 16.39 0.95
C GLU A 78 0.85 15.54 0.97
N GLY A 79 0.79 14.26 0.56
CA GLY A 79 1.96 13.38 0.49
C GLY A 79 2.30 12.65 1.79
N TYR A 80 1.34 12.48 2.71
CA TYR A 80 1.46 11.63 3.89
C TYR A 80 0.82 10.27 3.65
N ALA A 81 1.33 9.23 4.31
CA ALA A 81 0.72 7.91 4.29
C ALA A 81 0.02 7.61 5.63
N LEU A 82 -1.19 7.06 5.55
CA LEU A 82 -1.95 6.52 6.67
C LEU A 82 -2.13 5.03 6.48
N SER A 83 -2.11 4.23 7.53
CA SER A 83 -2.25 2.78 7.46
C SER A 83 -3.15 2.23 8.56
N CYS A 84 -3.81 1.10 8.28
CA CYS A 84 -4.58 0.32 9.24
C CYS A 84 -4.53 -1.17 8.88
N GLY A 85 -4.95 -2.03 9.81
CA GLY A 85 -4.94 -3.48 9.65
C GLY A 85 -3.88 -4.17 10.50
N SER A 86 -3.44 -5.35 10.08
CA SER A 86 -2.42 -6.14 10.74
C SER A 86 -1.04 -5.48 10.71
N ASN A 87 -0.29 -5.60 11.80
CA ASN A 87 1.08 -5.08 11.94
C ASN A 87 2.09 -6.15 12.40
N ALA A 88 1.73 -7.42 12.33
CA ALA A 88 2.56 -8.54 12.81
C ALA A 88 4.00 -8.56 12.24
N TYR A 89 4.21 -7.96 11.08
CA TYR A 89 5.51 -7.83 10.40
C TYR A 89 6.01 -6.39 10.30
N GLY A 90 5.33 -5.42 10.93
CA GLY A 90 5.63 -3.99 10.80
C GLY A 90 5.10 -3.36 9.51
N GLN A 91 4.13 -4.00 8.84
CA GLN A 91 3.59 -3.54 7.54
C GLN A 91 2.82 -2.22 7.63
N LEU A 92 2.44 -1.76 8.81
CA LEU A 92 1.83 -0.45 8.99
C LEU A 92 2.85 0.70 9.00
N GLY A 93 4.14 0.41 9.26
CA GLY A 93 5.19 1.44 9.25
C GLY A 93 5.10 2.44 10.41
N THR A 94 4.40 2.12 11.49
CA THR A 94 4.16 2.97 12.66
C THR A 94 5.31 3.04 13.64
N GLY A 95 6.37 2.26 13.42
CA GLY A 95 7.57 2.23 14.26
C GLY A 95 7.49 1.24 15.43
N ASP A 96 6.36 0.63 15.66
CA ASP A 96 6.11 -0.41 16.66
C ASP A 96 5.74 -1.76 16.01
N LEU A 97 5.43 -2.74 16.81
CA LEU A 97 4.95 -4.07 16.41
C LEU A 97 3.67 -4.43 17.17
N ASP A 98 2.86 -3.44 17.52
CA ASP A 98 1.51 -3.75 18.01
C ASP A 98 0.76 -4.56 16.93
N ASP A 99 0.04 -5.60 17.33
CA ASP A 99 -0.46 -6.64 16.42
C ASP A 99 -1.36 -6.11 15.30
N SER A 100 -2.14 -5.04 15.57
CA SER A 100 -3.04 -4.44 14.58
C SER A 100 -3.41 -3.00 14.94
N ARG A 101 -3.94 -2.27 13.96
CA ARG A 101 -4.57 -0.95 14.13
C ARG A 101 -5.94 -0.96 13.47
N LEU A 102 -6.98 -0.77 14.26
CA LEU A 102 -8.37 -0.71 13.78
C LEU A 102 -8.68 0.64 13.10
N ASN A 103 -7.88 1.67 13.40
CA ASN A 103 -8.00 3.02 12.86
C ASN A 103 -6.80 3.39 12.00
N LEU A 104 -7.03 4.32 11.07
CA LEU A 104 -5.97 4.92 10.28
C LEU A 104 -4.95 5.61 11.18
N THR A 105 -3.69 5.22 11.05
CA THR A 105 -2.56 5.74 11.83
C THR A 105 -1.48 6.23 10.88
N LEU A 106 -0.81 7.33 11.24
CA LEU A 106 0.25 7.93 10.41
C LEU A 106 1.45 6.99 10.28
N VAL A 107 1.91 6.77 9.06
CA VAL A 107 3.15 6.06 8.77
C VAL A 107 4.33 6.95 9.13
N GLN A 108 5.19 6.48 10.04
CA GLN A 108 6.30 7.28 10.59
C GLN A 108 7.43 7.50 9.58
N GLY A 109 7.89 8.75 9.44
CA GLY A 109 9.05 9.07 8.60
C GLY A 109 8.82 8.95 7.08
N ALA A 110 7.56 8.87 6.65
CA ALA A 110 7.17 8.84 5.23
C ALA A 110 6.39 10.11 4.88
N ASN A 111 7.06 11.07 4.28
CA ASN A 111 6.48 12.33 3.82
C ASN A 111 6.92 12.63 2.38
N ASP A 112 6.33 13.66 1.77
CA ASP A 112 6.56 14.04 0.36
C ASP A 112 6.36 12.84 -0.59
N LEU A 113 5.36 12.01 -0.30
CA LEU A 113 5.08 10.82 -1.09
C LEU A 113 4.22 11.17 -2.31
N LYS A 114 4.56 10.57 -3.47
CA LYS A 114 3.76 10.64 -4.69
C LYS A 114 3.06 9.34 -5.05
N ALA A 115 3.53 8.21 -4.52
CA ALA A 115 2.89 6.90 -4.72
C ALA A 115 3.16 5.95 -3.55
N VAL A 116 2.24 4.99 -3.36
CA VAL A 116 2.36 3.87 -2.43
C VAL A 116 1.97 2.58 -3.13
N ALA A 117 2.55 1.45 -2.73
CA ALA A 117 2.19 0.12 -3.21
C ALA A 117 2.29 -0.89 -2.06
N SER A 118 1.37 -1.87 -2.03
CA SER A 118 1.34 -2.91 -1.00
C SER A 118 1.38 -4.31 -1.61
N GLY A 119 2.18 -5.19 -1.01
CA GLY A 119 2.13 -6.62 -1.24
C GLY A 119 1.35 -7.33 -0.12
N HIS A 120 1.58 -8.64 0.10
CA HIS A 120 0.88 -9.33 1.18
C HIS A 120 1.19 -8.71 2.56
N PHE A 121 2.47 -8.48 2.88
CA PHE A 121 2.93 -8.06 4.21
C PHE A 121 4.02 -6.99 4.13
N HIS A 122 4.15 -6.30 3.01
CA HIS A 122 5.14 -5.24 2.84
C HIS A 122 4.59 -4.10 2.00
N CYS A 123 5.22 -2.95 2.15
CA CYS A 123 4.85 -1.75 1.45
C CYS A 123 6.07 -1.10 0.78
N LEU A 124 5.81 -0.42 -0.31
CA LEU A 124 6.72 0.54 -0.94
C LEU A 124 6.08 1.91 -0.96
N ALA A 125 6.90 2.94 -0.88
CA ALA A 125 6.49 4.31 -1.17
C ALA A 125 7.53 4.99 -2.05
N LEU A 126 7.07 5.89 -2.91
CA LEU A 126 7.88 6.70 -3.79
C LEU A 126 7.75 8.17 -3.40
N THR A 127 8.86 8.83 -3.12
CA THR A 127 8.87 10.26 -2.79
C THR A 127 8.82 11.14 -4.05
N GLY A 128 8.46 12.42 -3.89
CA GLY A 128 8.53 13.42 -4.96
C GLY A 128 9.93 13.54 -5.56
N SER A 129 10.98 13.31 -4.75
CA SER A 129 12.39 13.30 -5.19
C SER A 129 12.85 12.00 -5.87
N GLY A 130 11.96 11.02 -6.11
CA GLY A 130 12.29 9.75 -6.78
C GLY A 130 12.97 8.70 -5.89
N LYS A 131 13.01 8.89 -4.56
CA LYS A 131 13.49 7.86 -3.62
C LYS A 131 12.42 6.83 -3.37
N VAL A 132 12.83 5.56 -3.26
CA VAL A 132 11.95 4.45 -2.88
C VAL A 132 12.19 4.10 -1.43
N LEU A 133 11.10 4.04 -0.67
CA LEU A 133 11.05 3.57 0.71
C LEU A 133 10.40 2.20 0.75
N SER A 134 10.82 1.34 1.70
CA SER A 134 10.20 0.04 1.95
C SER A 134 10.08 -0.26 3.44
N TRP A 135 9.06 -1.02 3.85
CA TRP A 135 8.83 -1.48 5.21
C TRP A 135 7.91 -2.69 5.26
N GLY A 136 7.78 -3.30 6.44
CA GLY A 136 6.97 -4.49 6.66
C GLY A 136 7.81 -5.76 6.69
N GLY A 137 7.23 -6.88 6.28
CA GLY A 137 7.85 -8.20 6.25
C GLY A 137 8.95 -8.32 5.22
N GLY A 138 10.15 -8.76 5.63
CA GLY A 138 11.36 -8.81 4.79
C GLY A 138 11.63 -10.13 4.09
N SER A 139 10.89 -11.21 4.42
CA SER A 139 11.14 -12.56 3.87
C SER A 139 11.38 -12.53 2.37
N TRP A 140 12.33 -13.35 1.91
CA TRP A 140 12.78 -13.46 0.51
C TRP A 140 13.38 -12.16 -0.06
N GLY A 141 13.76 -11.20 0.80
CA GLY A 141 14.36 -9.95 0.35
C GLY A 141 13.39 -8.96 -0.31
N LYS A 142 12.06 -9.13 -0.17
CA LYS A 142 11.06 -8.30 -0.86
C LYS A 142 11.09 -6.81 -0.52
N LEU A 143 11.80 -6.43 0.57
CA LEU A 143 12.05 -5.02 0.91
C LEU A 143 13.19 -4.40 0.11
N GLY A 144 14.08 -5.19 -0.51
CA GLY A 144 15.22 -4.69 -1.27
C GLY A 144 16.33 -4.05 -0.42
N LEU A 145 16.39 -4.37 0.87
CA LEU A 145 17.31 -3.82 1.85
C LEU A 145 18.53 -4.72 2.12
N SER A 146 18.82 -5.67 1.20
CA SER A 146 19.91 -6.67 1.32
C SER A 146 19.75 -7.60 2.53
N SER A 147 18.52 -7.78 3.03
CA SER A 147 18.18 -8.56 4.22
C SER A 147 16.77 -9.14 4.08
N ASP A 148 16.48 -10.18 4.84
CA ASP A 148 15.13 -10.76 5.02
C ASP A 148 14.47 -10.33 6.34
N ALA A 149 15.10 -9.44 7.10
CA ALA A 149 14.56 -8.91 8.35
C ALA A 149 13.31 -8.05 8.11
N ASN A 150 12.36 -8.14 9.04
CA ASN A 150 11.20 -7.26 9.08
C ASN A 150 11.62 -5.84 9.46
N VAL A 151 10.96 -4.85 8.89
CA VAL A 151 11.25 -3.43 9.11
C VAL A 151 9.97 -2.69 9.46
N LYS A 152 9.89 -2.16 10.67
CA LYS A 152 8.69 -1.53 11.24
C LYS A 152 8.49 -0.05 10.91
N SER A 153 9.45 0.56 10.21
CA SER A 153 9.36 1.95 9.77
C SER A 153 9.94 2.08 8.36
N PRO A 154 9.46 3.00 7.52
CA PRO A 154 9.96 3.20 6.18
C PRO A 154 11.48 3.40 6.13
N ARG A 155 12.17 2.64 5.27
CA ARG A 155 13.61 2.76 5.02
C ARG A 155 13.89 2.96 3.54
N VAL A 156 14.81 3.84 3.23
CA VAL A 156 15.25 4.11 1.85
C VAL A 156 15.98 2.89 1.28
N ILE A 157 15.59 2.47 0.07
CA ILE A 157 16.31 1.45 -0.70
C ILE A 157 17.54 2.12 -1.35
N ALA A 158 18.70 1.96 -0.72
CA ALA A 158 19.93 2.66 -1.11
C ALA A 158 20.36 2.37 -2.57
N SER A 159 20.15 1.14 -3.06
CA SER A 159 20.52 0.74 -4.42
C SER A 159 19.70 1.44 -5.52
N LEU A 160 18.58 2.08 -5.19
CA LEU A 160 17.74 2.85 -6.12
C LEU A 160 17.91 4.38 -6.00
N GLN A 161 18.75 4.88 -5.09
CA GLN A 161 18.85 6.31 -4.80
C GLN A 161 19.21 7.20 -6.00
N CYS A 162 19.96 6.68 -6.98
CA CYS A 162 20.40 7.43 -8.16
C CYS A 162 19.63 7.02 -9.43
N SER A 163 18.55 6.27 -9.29
CA SER A 163 17.89 5.63 -10.45
C SER A 163 16.70 6.43 -11.00
N ASN A 164 16.32 7.56 -10.42
CA ASN A 164 15.17 8.38 -10.81
C ASN A 164 13.93 7.51 -11.05
N VAL A 165 13.44 6.86 -10.00
CA VAL A 165 12.28 5.98 -10.07
C VAL A 165 11.02 6.79 -10.35
N GLU A 166 10.20 6.32 -11.29
CA GLU A 166 8.93 6.92 -11.69
C GLU A 166 7.71 6.11 -11.19
N LEU A 167 7.82 4.77 -11.20
CA LEU A 167 6.75 3.87 -10.79
C LEU A 167 7.26 2.81 -9.83
N ILE A 168 6.40 2.42 -8.91
CA ILE A 168 6.61 1.30 -7.99
C ILE A 168 5.39 0.38 -7.99
N THR A 169 5.61 -0.91 -7.80
CA THR A 169 4.54 -1.89 -7.62
C THR A 169 4.99 -3.06 -6.77
N CYS A 170 4.03 -3.74 -6.15
CA CYS A 170 4.23 -4.95 -5.38
C CYS A 170 3.39 -6.09 -5.93
N GLY A 171 3.99 -7.28 -6.01
CA GLY A 171 3.23 -8.52 -5.99
C GLY A 171 3.11 -9.05 -4.56
N ALA A 172 2.56 -10.24 -4.37
CA ALA A 172 2.40 -10.84 -3.04
C ALA A 172 3.72 -10.87 -2.24
N HIS A 173 4.81 -11.27 -2.88
CA HIS A 173 6.12 -11.51 -2.23
C HIS A 173 7.30 -10.98 -3.04
N HIS A 174 7.09 -10.10 -3.97
CA HIS A 174 8.14 -9.45 -4.76
C HIS A 174 7.76 -8.00 -5.02
N SER A 175 8.72 -7.23 -5.46
CA SER A 175 8.61 -5.80 -5.68
C SER A 175 9.22 -5.43 -7.02
N ALA A 176 8.76 -4.35 -7.62
CA ALA A 176 9.32 -3.80 -8.83
C ALA A 176 9.32 -2.28 -8.82
N ALA A 177 10.27 -1.70 -9.56
CA ALA A 177 10.35 -0.27 -9.82
C ALA A 177 10.71 -0.03 -11.29
N ILE A 178 10.18 1.06 -11.86
CA ILE A 178 10.51 1.52 -13.19
C ILE A 178 11.10 2.91 -13.06
N THR A 179 12.22 3.14 -13.75
CA THR A 179 12.87 4.45 -13.78
C THR A 179 12.36 5.30 -14.93
N VAL A 180 12.59 6.60 -14.87
CA VAL A 180 12.30 7.54 -15.98
C VAL A 180 13.00 7.12 -17.29
N ALA A 181 14.15 6.44 -17.19
CA ALA A 181 14.85 5.89 -18.35
C ALA A 181 14.23 4.60 -18.92
N GLY A 182 13.14 4.09 -18.33
CA GLY A 182 12.48 2.85 -18.74
C GLY A 182 13.15 1.57 -18.19
N ASP A 183 14.13 1.68 -17.32
CA ASP A 183 14.75 0.53 -16.69
C ASP A 183 13.79 -0.11 -15.68
N VAL A 184 13.58 -1.42 -15.80
CA VAL A 184 12.75 -2.21 -14.88
C VAL A 184 13.66 -2.90 -13.87
N TRP A 185 13.39 -2.69 -12.60
CA TRP A 185 14.08 -3.31 -11.47
C TRP A 185 13.11 -4.20 -10.72
N THR A 186 13.54 -5.42 -10.38
CA THR A 186 12.74 -6.38 -9.61
C THR A 186 13.55 -7.01 -8.51
N TRP A 187 12.88 -7.37 -7.39
CA TRP A 187 13.50 -8.01 -6.24
C TRP A 187 12.45 -8.74 -5.39
N GLY A 188 12.91 -9.57 -4.45
CA GLY A 188 12.08 -10.40 -3.61
C GLY A 188 12.06 -11.86 -4.04
N LYS A 189 10.93 -12.56 -3.85
CA LYS A 189 10.77 -13.96 -4.17
C LYS A 189 10.82 -14.21 -5.67
N GLY A 190 11.77 -15.06 -6.11
CA GLY A 190 12.02 -15.34 -7.53
C GLY A 190 11.75 -16.79 -7.95
N LEU A 191 11.27 -17.67 -7.05
CA LEU A 191 11.22 -19.13 -7.22
C LEU A 191 10.30 -19.62 -8.36
N ARG A 192 9.55 -18.75 -9.01
CA ARG A 192 8.70 -19.06 -10.16
C ARG A 192 9.04 -18.20 -11.39
N GLY A 193 10.24 -17.59 -11.41
CA GLY A 193 10.70 -16.74 -12.51
C GLY A 193 10.05 -15.36 -12.57
N GLN A 194 9.25 -14.97 -11.56
CA GLN A 194 8.49 -13.70 -11.52
C GLN A 194 9.36 -12.44 -11.53
N LEU A 195 10.66 -12.58 -11.26
CA LEU A 195 11.62 -11.47 -11.29
C LEU A 195 12.20 -11.19 -12.70
N GLY A 196 12.03 -12.11 -13.65
CA GLY A 196 12.47 -11.89 -15.02
C GLY A 196 13.98 -11.93 -15.25
N HIS A 197 14.77 -12.55 -14.35
CA HIS A 197 16.25 -12.59 -14.41
C HIS A 197 16.81 -13.85 -15.08
N ASN A 198 15.96 -14.66 -15.74
CA ASN A 198 16.33 -15.97 -16.28
C ASN A 198 16.90 -16.93 -15.22
N THR A 199 16.45 -16.77 -13.97
CA THR A 199 16.80 -17.62 -12.83
C THR A 199 15.56 -17.79 -11.95
N VAL A 200 15.57 -18.83 -11.10
CA VAL A 200 14.52 -19.09 -10.09
C VAL A 200 15.07 -18.87 -8.68
N LYS A 201 15.71 -17.72 -8.46
CA LYS A 201 16.33 -17.34 -7.20
C LYS A 201 15.68 -16.08 -6.64
N GLU A 202 15.78 -15.94 -5.32
CA GLU A 202 15.44 -14.68 -4.65
C GLU A 202 16.50 -13.61 -4.93
N GLU A 203 16.03 -12.35 -4.94
CA GLU A 203 16.90 -11.18 -5.01
C GLU A 203 16.64 -10.29 -3.78
N TYR A 204 17.64 -10.15 -2.93
CA TYR A 204 17.56 -9.38 -1.69
C TYR A 204 17.77 -7.87 -1.90
N SER A 205 18.20 -7.50 -3.10
CA SER A 205 18.37 -6.12 -3.54
C SER A 205 17.74 -5.93 -4.91
N PRO A 206 17.25 -4.73 -5.24
CA PRO A 206 16.81 -4.41 -6.59
C PRO A 206 17.85 -4.80 -7.63
N ARG A 207 17.41 -5.56 -8.63
CA ARG A 207 18.21 -6.00 -9.77
C ARG A 207 17.53 -5.62 -11.07
N ILE A 208 18.29 -5.07 -12.01
CA ILE A 208 17.77 -4.65 -13.31
C ILE A 208 17.42 -5.85 -14.19
N CYS A 209 16.26 -5.80 -14.86
CA CYS A 209 15.85 -6.80 -15.85
C CYS A 209 16.56 -6.56 -17.17
N ALA A 210 17.79 -7.06 -17.29
CA ALA A 210 18.66 -6.83 -18.47
C ALA A 210 18.03 -7.30 -19.79
N LEU A 211 17.15 -8.31 -19.77
CA LEU A 211 16.47 -8.81 -20.97
C LEU A 211 15.49 -7.79 -21.55
N LEU A 212 14.80 -7.00 -20.72
CA LEU A 212 13.90 -5.95 -21.18
C LEU A 212 14.66 -4.79 -21.82
N ARG A 213 15.82 -4.43 -21.28
CA ARG A 213 16.71 -3.41 -21.86
C ARG A 213 17.18 -3.80 -23.27
N LYS A 214 17.55 -5.10 -23.48
CA LYS A 214 17.95 -5.62 -24.79
C LYS A 214 16.81 -5.69 -25.80
N ALA A 215 15.58 -5.85 -25.34
CA ALA A 215 14.39 -5.92 -26.20
C ALA A 215 13.92 -4.54 -26.71
N GLY A 216 14.66 -3.45 -26.42
CA GLY A 216 14.27 -2.11 -26.85
C GLY A 216 13.05 -1.58 -26.09
N ALA A 217 13.00 -1.82 -24.79
CA ALA A 217 11.93 -1.38 -23.90
C ALA A 217 11.88 0.16 -23.70
N ASP A 218 12.40 0.92 -24.65
CA ASP A 218 12.22 2.40 -24.75
C ASP A 218 10.75 2.82 -24.82
N LYS A 219 9.81 1.86 -24.70
CA LYS A 219 8.36 2.05 -24.88
C LYS A 219 7.47 1.34 -23.84
N ILE A 220 7.99 0.94 -22.68
CA ILE A 220 7.11 0.53 -21.58
C ILE A 220 6.58 1.83 -20.93
N ARG A 221 5.44 2.28 -21.41
CA ARG A 221 4.63 3.35 -20.82
C ARG A 221 3.34 2.81 -20.29
#